data_9454c215569af3946d1125cdd8da8657
#
_entry.id   9454c215569af3946d1125cdd8da8657
#
_cell.length_a   1.000
_cell.length_b   1.000
_cell.length_c   1.000
_cell.angle_alpha   90.00
_cell.angle_beta   90.00
_cell.angle_gamma   90.00
#
_symmetry.space_group_name_H-M   'P 1'
#
loop_
_entity.id
_entity.type
_entity.pdbx_description
1 polymer ?
#
loop_
_entity_poly.entity_id
_entity_poly.type
_entity_poly.pdbx_seq_one_letter_code
_entity_poly.pdbx_strand_id
1 'polypeptide(L)'
;RAWRHACILRLSFQHGRFIDEKNKEVPNGESNPFGNIVNVAVEKTKCCSPDRKGGHYTLRYDRGIDYISDLIDLCLAYGFVNQGGAWFSVLDPDTGELLHMNDKDMKFQGQARLYEELRVNPELRKYLFDKIEKYIKPEEPKIIEANDEDDDE
;
A
#
# COMPACT_ATOMS: atom_id res chain seq x y z
N ARG A 1 14.43 31.04 1.08
CA ARG A 1 15.27 29.81 0.95
C ARG A 1 15.50 29.09 2.29
N ALA A 2 15.53 29.79 3.43
CA ALA A 2 15.86 29.23 4.75
C ALA A 2 14.91 28.09 5.21
N TRP A 3 13.60 28.19 4.98
CA TRP A 3 12.63 27.19 5.38
C TRP A 3 12.91 25.78 4.77
N ARG A 4 13.51 25.72 3.56
CA ARG A 4 13.88 24.44 2.94
C ARG A 4 14.90 23.64 3.74
N HIS A 5 15.77 24.32 4.48
CA HIS A 5 16.77 23.68 5.32
C HIS A 5 16.19 23.25 6.67
N ALA A 6 15.22 24.02 7.19
CA ALA A 6 14.56 23.73 8.47
C ALA A 6 13.62 22.51 8.40
N CYS A 7 13.01 22.23 7.23
CA CYS A 7 12.10 21.09 7.08
C CYS A 7 12.80 19.75 7.34
N ILE A 8 12.16 18.90 8.14
CA ILE A 8 12.56 17.50 8.38
C ILE A 8 12.17 16.63 7.19
N LEU A 9 10.95 16.82 6.67
CA LEU A 9 10.41 16.11 5.53
C LEU A 9 9.87 17.12 4.51
N ARG A 10 10.14 16.86 3.23
CA ARG A 10 9.54 17.60 2.11
C ARG A 10 9.03 16.61 1.08
N LEU A 11 7.73 16.71 0.81
CA LEU A 11 7.03 15.90 -0.18
C LEU A 11 6.58 16.80 -1.32
N SER A 12 6.68 16.28 -2.54
CA SER A 12 6.11 16.86 -3.75
C SER A 12 4.97 15.98 -4.23
N PHE A 13 3.79 16.57 -4.43
CA PHE A 13 2.62 15.88 -4.94
C PHE A 13 2.40 16.29 -6.38
N GLN A 14 2.27 15.31 -7.26
CA GLN A 14 2.05 15.52 -8.68
C GLN A 14 0.80 14.77 -9.13
N HIS A 15 -0.01 15.45 -9.94
CA HIS A 15 -1.16 14.84 -10.58
C HIS A 15 -0.68 13.79 -11.59
N GLY A 16 -1.16 12.56 -11.45
CA GLY A 16 -0.93 11.48 -12.37
C GLY A 16 -2.09 11.31 -13.36
N ARG A 17 -2.31 10.09 -13.82
CA ARG A 17 -3.36 9.77 -14.77
C ARG A 17 -4.73 9.82 -14.15
N PHE A 18 -5.73 10.19 -14.94
CA PHE A 18 -7.14 10.09 -14.55
C PHE A 18 -7.63 8.65 -14.54
N ILE A 19 -8.63 8.40 -13.72
CA ILE A 19 -9.28 7.08 -13.59
C ILE A 19 -10.80 7.20 -13.78
N ASP A 20 -11.39 6.13 -14.32
CA ASP A 20 -12.82 5.95 -14.43
C ASP A 20 -13.44 5.40 -13.13
N GLU A 21 -14.75 5.12 -13.16
CA GLU A 21 -15.49 4.54 -12.04
C GLU A 21 -14.92 3.19 -11.59
N LYS A 22 -14.31 2.43 -12.50
CA LYS A 22 -13.74 1.09 -12.26
C LYS A 22 -12.24 1.14 -11.92
N ASN A 23 -11.70 2.31 -11.61
CA ASN A 23 -10.27 2.57 -11.35
C ASN A 23 -9.34 2.21 -12.54
N LYS A 24 -9.87 2.23 -13.76
CA LYS A 24 -9.05 2.08 -14.97
C LYS A 24 -8.53 3.46 -15.40
N GLU A 25 -7.30 3.48 -15.86
CA GLU A 25 -6.69 4.69 -16.43
C GLU A 25 -7.47 5.13 -17.68
N VAL A 26 -7.78 6.43 -17.74
CA VAL A 26 -8.43 7.06 -18.89
C VAL A 26 -7.54 8.14 -19.49
N PRO A 27 -7.65 8.37 -20.82
CA PRO A 27 -6.87 9.42 -21.48
C PRO A 27 -7.15 10.81 -20.92
N ASN A 28 -6.15 11.67 -20.92
CA ASN A 28 -6.30 13.08 -20.57
C ASN A 28 -7.29 13.76 -21.57
N GLY A 29 -8.35 14.33 -21.04
CA GLY A 29 -9.38 15.02 -21.83
C GLY A 29 -10.72 14.31 -21.89
N GLU A 30 -10.86 13.13 -21.28
CA GLU A 30 -12.15 12.52 -21.08
C GLU A 30 -13.00 13.34 -20.12
N SER A 31 -14.26 13.60 -20.47
CA SER A 31 -15.16 14.41 -19.65
C SER A 31 -15.58 13.63 -18.40
N ASN A 32 -15.36 14.23 -17.24
CA ASN A 32 -15.74 13.74 -15.91
C ASN A 32 -14.98 12.49 -15.41
N PRO A 33 -13.68 12.58 -15.14
CA PRO A 33 -12.98 11.52 -14.46
C PRO A 33 -13.51 11.34 -13.02
N PHE A 34 -13.55 10.09 -12.54
CA PHE A 34 -13.97 9.76 -11.17
C PHE A 34 -12.85 9.98 -10.13
N GLY A 35 -11.63 10.13 -10.61
CA GLY A 35 -10.47 10.34 -9.75
C GLY A 35 -9.19 10.46 -10.55
N ASN A 36 -8.08 10.43 -9.84
CA ASN A 36 -6.75 10.39 -10.43
C ASN A 36 -5.74 9.67 -9.54
N ILE A 37 -4.67 9.21 -10.13
CA ILE A 37 -3.49 8.74 -9.42
C ILE A 37 -2.70 9.97 -8.98
N VAL A 38 -2.28 10.02 -7.72
CA VAL A 38 -1.40 11.06 -7.19
C VAL A 38 -0.02 10.47 -6.97
N ASN A 39 0.98 11.00 -7.63
CA ASN A 39 2.37 10.63 -7.42
C ASN A 39 2.97 11.50 -6.32
N VAL A 40 3.66 10.86 -5.37
CA VAL A 40 4.32 11.52 -4.26
C VAL A 40 5.82 11.28 -4.37
N ALA A 41 6.59 12.35 -4.40
CA ALA A 41 8.05 12.26 -4.36
C ALA A 41 8.59 12.81 -3.04
N VAL A 42 9.52 12.08 -2.44
CA VAL A 42 10.26 12.53 -1.24
C VAL A 42 11.45 13.36 -1.71
N GLU A 43 11.31 14.68 -1.69
CA GLU A 43 12.38 15.59 -2.10
C GLU A 43 13.47 15.78 -1.04
N LYS A 44 13.09 15.59 0.23
CA LYS A 44 14.01 15.67 1.38
C LYS A 44 13.44 14.88 2.52
N THR A 45 14.31 14.14 3.19
CA THR A 45 14.01 13.48 4.46
C THR A 45 15.21 13.51 5.38
N LYS A 46 14.93 13.65 6.70
CA LYS A 46 15.90 13.49 7.78
C LYS A 46 15.47 12.39 8.76
N CYS A 47 14.28 11.81 8.57
CA CYS A 47 13.65 10.86 9.47
C CYS A 47 13.60 9.42 8.93
N CYS A 48 13.99 9.21 7.68
CA CYS A 48 14.02 7.87 7.08
C CYS A 48 15.17 7.74 6.08
N SER A 49 15.44 6.52 5.66
CA SER A 49 16.49 6.22 4.68
C SER A 49 16.26 6.94 3.34
N PRO A 50 17.32 7.47 2.69
CA PRO A 50 17.21 8.25 1.46
C PRO A 50 16.85 7.39 0.22
N ASP A 51 16.79 6.08 0.33
CA ASP A 51 16.34 5.15 -0.70
C ASP A 51 14.82 5.18 -0.92
N ARG A 52 14.04 5.62 0.07
CA ARG A 52 12.59 5.81 -0.02
C ARG A 52 12.25 7.11 -0.76
N LYS A 53 12.21 7.03 -2.09
CA LYS A 53 12.09 8.21 -2.95
C LYS A 53 10.66 8.66 -3.24
N GLY A 54 9.67 7.82 -3.03
CA GLY A 54 8.28 8.18 -3.28
C GLY A 54 7.35 6.99 -3.41
N GLY A 55 6.13 7.27 -3.83
CA GLY A 55 5.07 6.30 -4.06
C GLY A 55 3.92 6.96 -4.81
N HIS A 56 2.81 6.28 -4.89
CA HIS A 56 1.57 6.82 -5.45
C HIS A 56 0.38 6.29 -4.66
N TYR A 57 -0.74 6.97 -4.79
CA TYR A 57 -2.03 6.52 -4.28
C TYR A 57 -3.16 6.96 -5.21
N THR A 58 -4.29 6.26 -5.10
CA THR A 58 -5.49 6.54 -5.86
C THR A 58 -6.38 7.52 -5.10
N LEU A 59 -6.66 8.68 -5.71
CA LEU A 59 -7.56 9.69 -5.17
C LEU A 59 -8.89 9.67 -5.95
N ARG A 60 -9.97 9.34 -5.29
CA ARG A 60 -11.32 9.43 -5.85
C ARG A 60 -11.98 10.72 -5.41
N TYR A 61 -12.67 11.39 -6.33
CA TYR A 61 -13.29 12.69 -6.06
C TYR A 61 -14.56 12.59 -5.21
N ASP A 62 -15.20 11.40 -5.19
CA ASP A 62 -16.40 11.12 -4.40
C ASP A 62 -16.12 10.75 -2.93
N ARG A 63 -14.95 10.14 -2.63
CA ARG A 63 -14.68 9.55 -1.30
C ARG A 63 -13.25 9.76 -0.77
N GLY A 64 -12.39 10.43 -1.49
CA GLY A 64 -11.00 10.66 -1.09
C GLY A 64 -10.05 9.53 -1.46
N ILE A 65 -9.09 9.23 -0.61
CA ILE A 65 -8.08 8.19 -0.87
C ILE A 65 -8.73 6.81 -0.90
N ASP A 66 -8.52 6.07 -2.01
CA ASP A 66 -9.01 4.72 -2.20
C ASP A 66 -8.00 3.68 -1.68
N TYR A 67 -7.95 3.53 -0.37
CA TYR A 67 -7.04 2.61 0.30
C TYR A 67 -7.26 1.13 -0.04
N ILE A 68 -8.44 0.76 -0.58
CA ILE A 68 -8.71 -0.63 -1.00
C ILE A 68 -7.95 -0.95 -2.29
N SER A 69 -7.94 -0.03 -3.25
CA SER A 69 -7.13 -0.18 -4.46
C SER A 69 -5.65 -0.26 -4.13
N ASP A 70 -5.16 0.62 -3.26
CA ASP A 70 -3.77 0.62 -2.83
C ASP A 70 -3.40 -0.68 -2.07
N LEU A 71 -4.32 -1.22 -1.26
CA LEU A 71 -4.14 -2.50 -0.58
C LEU A 71 -4.02 -3.66 -1.58
N ILE A 72 -4.85 -3.69 -2.64
CA ILE A 72 -4.78 -4.71 -3.70
C ILE A 72 -3.43 -4.64 -4.41
N ASP A 73 -2.99 -3.45 -4.78
CA ASP A 73 -1.72 -3.24 -5.47
C ASP A 73 -0.52 -3.68 -4.61
N LEU A 74 -0.55 -3.39 -3.31
CA LEU A 74 0.43 -3.89 -2.35
C LEU A 74 0.38 -5.42 -2.22
N CYS A 75 -0.83 -6.00 -2.11
CA CYS A 75 -1.00 -7.45 -2.04
C CYS A 75 -0.44 -8.16 -3.29
N LEU A 76 -0.61 -7.58 -4.47
CA LEU A 76 -0.03 -8.09 -5.72
C LEU A 76 1.50 -7.96 -5.71
N ALA A 77 2.02 -6.81 -5.29
CA ALA A 77 3.47 -6.54 -5.26
C ALA A 77 4.22 -7.45 -4.28
N TYR A 78 3.61 -7.78 -3.14
CA TYR A 78 4.20 -8.64 -2.12
C TYR A 78 3.81 -10.12 -2.24
N GLY A 79 3.00 -10.49 -3.25
CA GLY A 79 2.64 -11.88 -3.50
C GLY A 79 1.55 -12.45 -2.57
N PHE A 80 0.85 -11.62 -1.80
CA PHE A 80 -0.33 -12.04 -1.02
C PHE A 80 -1.56 -12.28 -1.89
N VAL A 81 -1.58 -11.69 -3.05
CA VAL A 81 -2.55 -11.96 -4.10
C VAL A 81 -1.79 -12.38 -5.36
N ASN A 82 -2.15 -13.54 -5.90
CA ASN A 82 -1.61 -14.02 -7.16
C ASN A 82 -2.63 -13.81 -8.27
N GLN A 83 -2.19 -13.23 -9.39
CA GLN A 83 -2.98 -13.05 -10.58
C GLN A 83 -2.63 -14.12 -11.62
N GLY A 84 -3.57 -15.05 -11.89
CA GLY A 84 -3.48 -16.04 -12.94
C GLY A 84 -4.52 -15.77 -14.04
N GLY A 85 -4.12 -15.05 -15.09
CA GLY A 85 -5.04 -14.62 -16.14
C GLY A 85 -6.11 -13.66 -15.61
N ALA A 86 -7.40 -14.08 -15.69
CA ALA A 86 -8.51 -13.30 -15.16
C ALA A 86 -8.79 -13.56 -13.67
N TRP A 87 -8.06 -14.46 -13.02
CA TRP A 87 -8.32 -14.87 -11.65
C TRP A 87 -7.34 -14.23 -10.66
N PHE A 88 -7.88 -13.79 -9.54
CA PHE A 88 -7.14 -13.24 -8.40
C PHE A 88 -7.34 -14.20 -7.22
N SER A 89 -6.25 -14.80 -6.73
CA SER A 89 -6.25 -15.75 -5.62
C SER A 89 -5.53 -15.12 -4.44
N VAL A 90 -6.22 -15.00 -3.31
CA VAL A 90 -5.59 -14.54 -2.06
C VAL A 90 -4.84 -15.71 -1.44
N LEU A 91 -3.57 -15.52 -1.15
CA LEU A 91 -2.71 -16.54 -0.56
C LEU A 91 -2.45 -16.22 0.91
N ASP A 92 -2.34 -17.26 1.71
CA ASP A 92 -1.80 -17.14 3.06
C ASP A 92 -0.27 -16.94 2.97
N PRO A 93 0.26 -15.83 3.45
CA PRO A 93 1.69 -15.51 3.35
C PRO A 93 2.60 -16.46 4.12
N ASP A 94 2.07 -17.13 5.13
CA ASP A 94 2.84 -18.04 5.98
C ASP A 94 2.98 -19.43 5.33
N THR A 95 1.95 -19.88 4.60
CA THR A 95 1.92 -21.21 3.97
C THR A 95 2.10 -21.17 2.44
N GLY A 96 1.78 -20.02 1.81
CA GLY A 96 1.74 -19.88 0.35
C GLY A 96 0.55 -20.56 -0.32
N GLU A 97 -0.37 -21.10 0.47
CA GLU A 97 -1.57 -21.78 -0.02
C GLU A 97 -2.74 -20.80 -0.21
N LEU A 98 -3.77 -21.24 -0.93
CA LEU A 98 -4.99 -20.45 -1.10
C LEU A 98 -5.65 -20.19 0.25
N LEU A 99 -5.93 -18.91 0.54
CA LEU A 99 -6.60 -18.55 1.78
C LEU A 99 -8.06 -19.04 1.77
N HIS A 100 -8.42 -19.76 2.81
CA HIS A 100 -9.78 -20.18 3.10
C HIS A 100 -10.34 -19.36 4.27
N MET A 101 -11.44 -18.67 4.05
CA MET A 101 -12.10 -17.87 5.08
C MET A 101 -13.61 -18.07 5.00
N ASN A 102 -14.27 -18.33 6.13
CA ASN A 102 -15.72 -18.56 6.22
C ASN A 102 -16.22 -19.67 5.25
N ASP A 103 -15.51 -20.81 5.19
CA ASP A 103 -15.79 -21.96 4.32
C ASP A 103 -15.78 -21.63 2.82
N LYS A 104 -15.09 -20.56 2.41
CA LYS A 104 -14.93 -20.15 1.03
C LYS A 104 -13.47 -19.97 0.64
N ASP A 105 -13.19 -20.37 -0.58
CA ASP A 105 -11.92 -20.09 -1.24
C ASP A 105 -11.86 -18.60 -1.61
N MET A 106 -10.83 -17.90 -1.18
CA MET A 106 -10.64 -16.49 -1.52
C MET A 106 -10.05 -16.34 -2.92
N LYS A 107 -10.87 -16.72 -3.93
CA LYS A 107 -10.54 -16.66 -5.35
C LYS A 107 -11.60 -15.90 -6.12
N PHE A 108 -11.20 -14.88 -6.88
CA PHE A 108 -12.10 -13.93 -7.52
C PHE A 108 -11.81 -13.79 -9.01
N GLN A 109 -12.86 -13.74 -9.82
CA GLN A 109 -12.73 -13.47 -11.25
C GLN A 109 -12.76 -11.97 -11.52
N GLY A 110 -11.59 -11.41 -11.83
CA GLY A 110 -11.40 -9.99 -12.07
C GLY A 110 -11.15 -9.17 -10.80
N GLN A 111 -10.33 -8.12 -10.95
CA GLN A 111 -9.97 -7.21 -9.87
C GLN A 111 -11.17 -6.51 -9.22
N ALA A 112 -12.21 -6.23 -10.03
CA ALA A 112 -13.42 -5.58 -9.53
C ALA A 112 -14.17 -6.43 -8.48
N ARG A 113 -14.18 -7.76 -8.63
CA ARG A 113 -14.78 -8.65 -7.62
C ARG A 113 -13.96 -8.74 -6.36
N LEU A 114 -12.65 -8.79 -6.46
CA LEU A 114 -11.76 -8.72 -5.31
C LEU A 114 -11.94 -7.39 -4.56
N TYR A 115 -12.03 -6.28 -5.30
CA TYR A 115 -12.29 -4.96 -4.73
C TYR A 115 -13.62 -4.91 -3.95
N GLU A 116 -14.71 -5.39 -4.54
CA GLU A 116 -16.02 -5.43 -3.87
C GLU A 116 -16.01 -6.35 -2.65
N GLU A 117 -15.34 -7.49 -2.71
CA GLU A 117 -15.20 -8.37 -1.53
C GLU A 117 -14.44 -7.67 -0.41
N LEU A 118 -13.31 -7.03 -0.69
CA LEU A 118 -12.57 -6.26 0.31
C LEU A 118 -13.36 -5.06 0.86
N ARG A 119 -14.28 -4.52 0.08
CA ARG A 119 -15.18 -3.45 0.52
C ARG A 119 -16.22 -3.95 1.51
N VAL A 120 -16.81 -5.11 1.25
CA VAL A 120 -17.92 -5.69 2.05
C VAL A 120 -17.40 -6.49 3.24
N ASN A 121 -16.25 -7.17 3.10
CA ASN A 121 -15.68 -8.04 4.12
C ASN A 121 -14.55 -7.34 4.90
N PRO A 122 -14.85 -6.76 6.08
CA PRO A 122 -13.84 -6.06 6.88
C PRO A 122 -12.81 -7.01 7.50
N GLU A 123 -13.14 -8.29 7.71
CA GLU A 123 -12.24 -9.28 8.29
C GLU A 123 -11.11 -9.62 7.33
N LEU A 124 -11.44 -9.91 6.07
CA LEU A 124 -10.44 -10.16 5.02
C LEU A 124 -9.55 -8.94 4.80
N ARG A 125 -10.15 -7.74 4.76
CA ARG A 125 -9.39 -6.49 4.61
C ARG A 125 -8.41 -6.27 5.76
N LYS A 126 -8.86 -6.47 7.00
CA LYS A 126 -8.02 -6.34 8.19
C LYS A 126 -6.90 -7.38 8.19
N TYR A 127 -7.22 -8.62 7.86
CA TYR A 127 -6.22 -9.70 7.76
C TYR A 127 -5.09 -9.32 6.81
N LEU A 128 -5.41 -8.89 5.58
CA LEU A 128 -4.40 -8.51 4.59
C LEU A 128 -3.61 -7.28 5.03
N PHE A 129 -4.29 -6.29 5.62
CA PHE A 129 -3.62 -5.09 6.12
C PHE A 129 -2.61 -5.42 7.22
N ASP A 130 -3.00 -6.21 8.21
CA ASP A 130 -2.13 -6.60 9.34
C ASP A 130 -0.91 -7.41 8.86
N LYS A 131 -1.10 -8.27 7.84
CA LYS A 131 -0.01 -9.04 7.24
C LYS A 131 0.96 -8.13 6.48
N ILE A 132 0.46 -7.25 5.62
CA ILE A 132 1.28 -6.30 4.85
C ILE A 132 2.04 -5.35 5.78
N GLU A 133 1.39 -4.86 6.84
CA GLU A 133 2.02 -3.94 7.78
C GLU A 133 3.27 -4.55 8.42
N LYS A 134 3.24 -5.83 8.74
CA LYS A 134 4.42 -6.56 9.27
C LYS A 134 5.59 -6.59 8.29
N TYR A 135 5.30 -6.67 6.98
CA TYR A 135 6.35 -6.69 5.96
C TYR A 135 6.91 -5.30 5.63
N ILE A 136 6.08 -4.25 5.77
CA ILE A 136 6.49 -2.88 5.45
C ILE A 136 7.22 -2.23 6.63
N LYS A 137 6.82 -2.54 7.87
CA LYS A 137 7.52 -2.03 9.07
C LYS A 137 8.86 -2.74 9.17
N PRO A 138 9.98 -2.00 9.10
CA PRO A 138 11.28 -2.58 9.47
C PRO A 138 11.19 -3.03 10.93
N GLU A 139 11.76 -4.19 11.25
CA GLU A 139 11.97 -4.59 12.63
C GLU A 139 12.62 -3.43 13.38
N GLU A 140 12.03 -3.02 14.50
CA GLU A 140 12.64 -2.02 15.34
C GLU A 140 14.06 -2.50 15.69
N PRO A 141 15.10 -1.67 15.51
CA PRO A 141 16.44 -2.07 15.88
C PRO A 141 16.42 -2.45 17.36
N LYS A 142 16.75 -3.70 17.66
CA LYS A 142 16.93 -4.14 19.05
C LYS A 142 17.97 -3.22 19.66
N ILE A 143 17.54 -2.41 20.62
CA ILE A 143 18.44 -1.63 21.44
C ILE A 143 19.28 -2.65 22.19
N ILE A 144 20.51 -2.84 21.77
CA ILE A 144 21.49 -3.60 22.54
C ILE A 144 21.78 -2.69 23.74
N GLU A 145 21.19 -3.02 24.90
CA GLU A 145 21.59 -2.41 26.16
C GLU A 145 23.08 -2.67 26.29
N ALA A 146 23.87 -1.61 26.21
CA ALA A 146 25.28 -1.68 26.56
C ALA A 146 25.33 -2.08 28.03
N ASN A 147 25.80 -3.28 28.30
CA ASN A 147 26.18 -3.65 29.66
C ASN A 147 27.34 -2.75 30.03
N ASP A 148 27.08 -1.73 30.86
CA ASP A 148 28.10 -1.05 31.62
C ASP A 148 28.67 -2.09 32.59
N GLU A 149 29.66 -2.87 32.15
CA GLU A 149 30.54 -3.57 33.06
C GLU A 149 31.45 -2.51 33.62
N ASP A 150 31.12 -2.09 34.82
CA ASP A 150 32.02 -1.32 35.71
C ASP A 150 33.31 -2.13 35.87
N ASP A 151 34.38 -1.69 35.21
CA ASP A 151 35.74 -2.05 35.58
C ASP A 151 36.17 -1.17 36.78
N ASP A 152 35.82 -1.66 37.97
CA ASP A 152 36.50 -1.27 39.20
C ASP A 152 37.83 -2.08 39.31
N GLU A 153 38.95 -1.43 39.00
CA GLU A 153 40.26 -1.69 39.57
C GLU A 153 41.12 -0.42 39.65
#